data_f16db57ead4db9bfdd0e9e23cfbb3d7a
#
_entry.id   f16db57ead4db9bfdd0e9e23cfbb3d7a
#
_cell.length_a   1.000
_cell.length_b   1.000
_cell.length_c   1.000
_cell.angle_alpha   90.00
_cell.angle_beta   90.00
_cell.angle_gamma   90.00
#
_symmetry.space_group_name_H-M   'P 1'
#
loop_
_entity.id
_entity.type
_entity.pdbx_description
1 polymer ?
#
loop_
_entity_poly.entity_id
_entity_poly.type
_entity_poly.pdbx_seq_one_letter_code
_entity_poly.pdbx_strand_id
1 'polypeptide(L)'
;MRKRAPKNSLDFLFVVEHPKFRGFYEELQRQGYAIGIGDSSGTETTGDLVLSEATPERIKKYDLSWPIQVYEQSPKFDFSAIGIPGLPKYSIPFEMLKKQLSQISITETHAETGGKIKTWKLDNQYFDYAHFLRQATMAVASERGANILTGKMADITGIIDEYVSNYLFGGEIDFQKSENYTVLNYAPLFDFVVGNVKRVILDGLGAIQYEVKAGKIGKLSDVKKIYVRASLSVPVERCIYPLSAYSRRGEGFEKKFMEETLDKSAEVEAFGKIQQRKHLLNISYRDKDGIKRDYFPDFIIKTKDKMYIVETKAEGEMQNAEGNEKNLIVLKARAAVSWCKTASQVSLQSQPQEWEYFMLSEKTFNENRQLGFDAIAGLGRLDLERLLSSDAGKLF
;
A
#
# COMPACT_ATOMS: atom_id res chain seq x y z
N MET A 1 -4.72 -23.76 -22.61
CA MET A 1 -4.70 -24.84 -21.60
C MET A 1 -5.96 -25.66 -21.74
N ARG A 2 -5.86 -26.97 -22.02
CA ARG A 2 -7.02 -27.86 -22.01
C ARG A 2 -7.45 -28.07 -20.53
N LYS A 3 -8.68 -27.71 -20.19
CA LYS A 3 -9.31 -28.08 -18.92
C LYS A 3 -9.35 -29.60 -18.84
N ARG A 4 -8.50 -30.21 -18.04
CA ARG A 4 -8.67 -31.61 -17.66
C ARG A 4 -9.81 -31.69 -16.66
N ALA A 5 -10.75 -32.59 -16.88
CA ALA A 5 -11.75 -32.93 -15.86
C ALA A 5 -11.02 -33.50 -14.64
N PRO A 6 -11.43 -33.15 -13.42
CA PRO A 6 -10.82 -33.67 -12.21
C PRO A 6 -10.94 -35.19 -12.20
N LYS A 7 -9.82 -35.88 -11.93
CA LYS A 7 -9.77 -37.34 -11.92
C LYS A 7 -9.81 -37.97 -10.55
N ASN A 8 -9.55 -37.20 -9.50
CA ASN A 8 -9.56 -37.61 -8.10
C ASN A 8 -9.81 -36.45 -7.15
N SER A 9 -9.98 -36.73 -5.86
CA SER A 9 -10.24 -35.72 -4.83
C SER A 9 -9.12 -34.68 -4.64
N LEU A 10 -7.91 -34.97 -5.12
CA LEU A 10 -6.77 -34.03 -5.05
C LEU A 10 -6.80 -32.97 -6.16
N ASP A 11 -7.66 -33.17 -7.17
CA ASP A 11 -7.86 -32.18 -8.25
C ASP A 11 -8.82 -31.05 -7.83
N PHE A 12 -9.35 -31.09 -6.60
CA PHE A 12 -10.26 -30.08 -6.05
C PHE A 12 -9.54 -29.22 -5.02
N LEU A 13 -9.61 -27.92 -5.18
CA LEU A 13 -9.23 -26.96 -4.16
C LEU A 13 -10.50 -26.54 -3.39
N PHE A 14 -10.57 -26.94 -2.12
CA PHE A 14 -11.61 -26.46 -1.22
C PHE A 14 -11.16 -25.15 -0.59
N VAL A 15 -11.79 -24.04 -0.96
CA VAL A 15 -11.58 -22.75 -0.31
C VAL A 15 -12.69 -22.59 0.73
N VAL A 16 -12.32 -22.65 2.01
CA VAL A 16 -13.24 -22.34 3.11
C VAL A 16 -13.39 -20.82 3.16
N GLU A 17 -14.60 -20.34 2.94
CA GLU A 17 -14.92 -18.93 2.99
C GLU A 17 -14.78 -18.42 4.44
N HIS A 18 -13.77 -17.63 4.69
CA HIS A 18 -13.60 -16.92 5.97
C HIS A 18 -14.14 -15.51 5.83
N PRO A 19 -14.89 -14.97 6.81
CA PRO A 19 -15.50 -13.62 6.70
C PRO A 19 -14.53 -12.51 6.33
N LYS A 20 -13.25 -12.61 6.75
CA LYS A 20 -12.19 -11.68 6.34
C LYS A 20 -11.77 -11.80 4.87
N PHE A 21 -11.99 -12.96 4.23
CA PHE A 21 -11.73 -13.13 2.80
C PHE A 21 -12.83 -12.53 1.93
N ARG A 22 -14.05 -12.42 2.44
CA ARG A 22 -15.16 -11.82 1.71
C ARG A 22 -14.85 -10.37 1.32
N GLY A 23 -14.36 -9.57 2.26
CA GLY A 23 -13.90 -8.21 1.97
C GLY A 23 -12.73 -8.15 0.98
N PHE A 24 -11.83 -9.12 1.01
CA PHE A 24 -10.74 -9.24 0.05
C PHE A 24 -11.24 -9.62 -1.36
N TYR A 25 -12.20 -10.54 -1.46
CA TYR A 25 -12.83 -10.88 -2.75
C TYR A 25 -13.65 -9.73 -3.30
N GLU A 26 -14.40 -9.03 -2.47
CA GLU A 26 -15.15 -7.84 -2.88
C GLU A 26 -14.20 -6.75 -3.36
N GLU A 27 -13.05 -6.58 -2.72
CA GLU A 27 -12.01 -5.64 -3.17
C GLU A 27 -11.36 -6.08 -4.49
N LEU A 28 -11.07 -7.36 -4.68
CA LEU A 28 -10.57 -7.90 -5.94
C LEU A 28 -11.59 -7.75 -7.07
N GLN A 29 -12.87 -7.99 -6.80
CA GLN A 29 -13.95 -7.74 -7.77
C GLN A 29 -14.11 -6.25 -8.09
N ARG A 30 -13.96 -5.39 -7.08
CA ARG A 30 -13.96 -3.94 -7.26
C ARG A 30 -12.83 -3.48 -8.17
N GLN A 31 -11.69 -4.16 -8.10
CA GLN A 31 -10.51 -3.86 -8.90
C GLN A 31 -10.54 -4.52 -10.29
N GLY A 32 -11.66 -5.15 -10.67
CA GLY A 32 -11.84 -5.72 -12.00
C GLY A 32 -11.22 -7.11 -12.19
N TYR A 33 -10.82 -7.79 -11.11
CA TYR A 33 -10.43 -9.19 -11.22
C TYR A 33 -11.68 -10.06 -11.42
N ALA A 34 -11.83 -10.63 -12.60
CA ALA A 34 -12.72 -11.75 -12.81
C ALA A 34 -12.12 -12.98 -12.13
N ILE A 35 -12.36 -13.14 -10.85
CA ILE A 35 -12.13 -14.40 -10.17
C ILE A 35 -13.25 -15.31 -10.68
N GLY A 36 -12.89 -16.37 -11.37
CA GLY A 36 -13.84 -17.36 -11.87
C GLY A 36 -14.41 -18.20 -10.70
N ILE A 37 -15.12 -17.54 -9.80
CA ILE A 37 -16.01 -18.20 -8.86
C ILE A 37 -17.33 -18.29 -9.62
N GLY A 38 -17.69 -19.50 -9.99
CA GLY A 38 -18.97 -19.77 -10.57
C GLY A 38 -20.08 -19.44 -9.58
N ASP A 39 -20.52 -18.20 -9.58
CA ASP A 39 -21.79 -17.84 -9.00
C ASP A 39 -22.85 -18.21 -10.06
N SER A 40 -23.54 -19.29 -9.80
CA SER A 40 -24.55 -19.88 -10.69
C SER A 40 -25.83 -19.06 -10.82
N SER A 41 -25.83 -17.79 -10.40
CA SER A 41 -27.02 -16.92 -10.44
C SER A 41 -26.91 -15.71 -11.39
N GLY A 42 -25.83 -15.60 -12.18
CA GLY A 42 -25.71 -14.57 -13.20
C GLY A 42 -25.03 -15.12 -14.45
N THR A 43 -25.81 -15.40 -15.49
CA THR A 43 -25.33 -15.66 -16.86
C THR A 43 -24.55 -14.43 -17.38
N GLU A 44 -23.31 -14.24 -16.88
CA GLU A 44 -22.37 -13.37 -17.57
C GLU A 44 -21.75 -14.17 -18.71
N THR A 45 -22.31 -13.98 -19.87
CA THR A 45 -21.83 -14.52 -21.13
C THR A 45 -20.36 -14.16 -21.31
N THR A 46 -19.51 -15.16 -21.48
CA THR A 46 -18.11 -15.07 -21.92
C THR A 46 -17.96 -14.38 -23.29
N GLY A 47 -19.04 -13.89 -23.90
CA GLY A 47 -19.10 -13.30 -25.23
C GLY A 47 -18.91 -11.79 -25.32
N ASP A 48 -18.70 -11.07 -24.20
CA ASP A 48 -18.58 -9.60 -24.21
C ASP A 48 -17.14 -9.07 -24.23
N LEU A 49 -16.13 -9.96 -24.30
CA LEU A 49 -14.73 -9.55 -24.39
C LEU A 49 -14.32 -9.28 -25.82
N VAL A 50 -13.85 -8.06 -26.07
CA VAL A 50 -13.29 -7.61 -27.36
C VAL A 50 -11.80 -7.34 -27.20
N LEU A 51 -11.05 -7.69 -28.24
CA LEU A 51 -9.63 -7.36 -28.34
C LEU A 51 -9.48 -5.90 -28.79
N SER A 52 -8.72 -5.13 -28.04
CA SER A 52 -8.24 -3.81 -28.44
C SER A 52 -6.73 -3.90 -28.64
N GLU A 53 -6.29 -3.77 -29.89
CA GLU A 53 -4.90 -3.95 -30.30
C GLU A 53 -4.30 -2.62 -30.75
N ALA A 54 -3.12 -2.31 -30.23
CA ALA A 54 -2.34 -1.15 -30.62
C ALA A 54 -1.68 -1.40 -32.00
N THR A 55 -2.08 -0.63 -33.02
CA THR A 55 -1.47 -0.73 -34.34
C THR A 55 -0.17 0.10 -34.41
N PRO A 56 0.75 -0.24 -35.34
CA PRO A 56 2.00 0.51 -35.48
C PRO A 56 1.78 2.00 -35.72
N GLU A 57 0.74 2.37 -36.48
CA GLU A 57 0.40 3.76 -36.80
C GLU A 57 -0.04 4.52 -35.53
N ARG A 58 -0.89 3.88 -34.69
CA ARG A 58 -1.35 4.47 -33.43
C ARG A 58 -0.21 4.57 -32.42
N ILE A 59 0.65 3.54 -32.34
CA ILE A 59 1.84 3.56 -31.49
C ILE A 59 2.75 4.74 -31.90
N LYS A 60 3.06 4.89 -33.19
CA LYS A 60 3.89 5.99 -33.68
C LYS A 60 3.34 7.36 -33.27
N LYS A 61 2.02 7.51 -33.20
CA LYS A 61 1.34 8.79 -32.98
C LYS A 61 1.03 9.06 -31.51
N TYR A 62 0.66 8.04 -30.74
CA TYR A 62 0.03 8.20 -29.43
C TYR A 62 0.71 7.43 -28.29
N ASP A 63 1.90 6.82 -28.54
CA ASP A 63 2.56 6.10 -27.45
C ASP A 63 3.01 7.04 -26.33
N LEU A 64 2.88 6.56 -25.13
CA LEU A 64 3.24 7.28 -23.91
C LEU A 64 4.35 6.52 -23.19
N SER A 65 5.29 7.25 -22.64
CA SER A 65 6.38 6.69 -21.86
C SER A 65 6.51 7.37 -20.52
N TRP A 66 6.99 6.64 -19.52
CA TRP A 66 7.21 7.13 -18.17
C TRP A 66 8.46 6.52 -17.55
N PRO A 67 9.11 7.23 -16.59
CA PRO A 67 10.21 6.64 -15.85
C PRO A 67 9.68 5.57 -14.90
N ILE A 68 10.22 4.36 -15.00
CA ILE A 68 10.03 3.35 -13.98
C ILE A 68 10.97 3.75 -12.85
N GLN A 69 10.40 4.27 -11.76
CA GLN A 69 11.15 4.64 -10.59
C GLN A 69 11.59 3.38 -9.86
N VAL A 70 12.84 3.01 -10.03
CA VAL A 70 13.47 2.00 -9.19
C VAL A 70 13.95 2.74 -7.94
N TYR A 71 13.25 2.54 -6.85
CA TYR A 71 13.74 2.96 -5.56
C TYR A 71 14.93 2.03 -5.22
N GLU A 72 16.14 2.43 -5.55
CA GLU A 72 17.29 1.81 -4.94
C GLU A 72 17.22 2.16 -3.46
N GLN A 73 16.82 1.19 -2.69
CA GLN A 73 17.00 1.23 -1.27
C GLN A 73 18.52 1.19 -1.04
N SER A 74 19.14 2.36 -0.99
CA SER A 74 20.31 2.54 -0.17
C SER A 74 19.80 3.13 1.15
N PRO A 75 19.24 2.32 2.05
CA PRO A 75 18.96 2.80 3.37
C PRO A 75 20.32 2.86 4.06
N LYS A 76 20.95 3.98 4.02
CA LYS A 76 21.80 4.39 5.13
C LYS A 76 20.86 4.78 6.28
N PHE A 77 19.93 3.87 6.64
CA PHE A 77 19.24 4.00 7.90
C PHE A 77 20.31 3.69 8.95
N ASP A 78 20.74 4.73 9.60
CA ASP A 78 21.70 4.61 10.69
C ASP A 78 20.92 4.19 11.95
N PHE A 79 20.94 2.90 12.23
CA PHE A 79 20.35 2.35 13.44
C PHE A 79 20.98 2.96 14.71
N SER A 80 22.20 3.49 14.64
CA SER A 80 22.85 4.17 15.75
C SER A 80 22.26 5.55 16.04
N ALA A 81 21.53 6.13 15.07
CA ALA A 81 20.82 7.40 15.26
C ALA A 81 19.47 7.23 16.01
N ILE A 82 19.06 6.00 16.31
CA ILE A 82 17.86 5.76 17.12
C ILE A 82 18.12 6.22 18.55
N GLY A 83 17.35 7.20 19.00
CA GLY A 83 17.43 7.72 20.36
C GLY A 83 16.87 6.74 21.39
N ILE A 84 17.55 5.62 21.65
CA ILE A 84 17.13 4.58 22.62
C ILE A 84 16.81 5.17 24.00
N PRO A 85 17.58 6.13 24.56
CA PRO A 85 17.29 6.77 25.82
C PRO A 85 15.93 7.51 25.86
N GLY A 86 15.41 7.90 24.68
CA GLY A 86 14.12 8.57 24.52
C GLY A 86 12.91 7.63 24.43
N LEU A 87 13.14 6.31 24.40
CA LEU A 87 12.06 5.34 24.36
C LEU A 87 11.27 5.34 25.67
N PRO A 88 9.92 5.11 25.62
CA PRO A 88 9.07 5.11 26.79
C PRO A 88 9.50 4.05 27.82
N LYS A 89 9.46 4.42 29.09
CA LYS A 89 9.68 3.48 30.20
C LYS A 89 8.39 2.71 30.48
N TYR A 90 8.55 1.48 30.95
CA TYR A 90 7.41 0.70 31.39
C TYR A 90 6.85 1.28 32.70
N SER A 91 5.53 1.38 32.81
CA SER A 91 4.88 2.09 33.92
C SER A 91 4.99 1.39 35.28
N ILE A 92 5.14 0.05 35.27
CA ILE A 92 5.27 -0.74 36.52
C ILE A 92 6.77 -0.91 36.80
N PRO A 93 7.25 -0.55 38.01
CA PRO A 93 8.64 -0.78 38.39
C PRO A 93 9.01 -2.26 38.34
N PHE A 94 10.28 -2.54 37.97
CA PHE A 94 10.77 -3.89 37.76
C PHE A 94 10.52 -4.82 38.96
N GLU A 95 10.92 -4.43 40.16
CA GLU A 95 10.75 -5.24 41.38
C GLU A 95 9.27 -5.52 41.71
N MET A 96 8.38 -4.54 41.43
CA MET A 96 6.95 -4.74 41.62
C MET A 96 6.39 -5.74 40.63
N LEU A 97 6.77 -5.64 39.37
CA LEU A 97 6.35 -6.59 38.32
C LEU A 97 6.89 -8.01 38.61
N LYS A 98 8.16 -8.10 38.99
CA LYS A 98 8.80 -9.36 39.38
C LYS A 98 8.06 -10.04 40.53
N LYS A 99 7.70 -9.26 41.59
CA LYS A 99 6.93 -9.76 42.70
C LYS A 99 5.52 -10.20 42.31
N GLN A 100 4.83 -9.46 41.45
CA GLN A 100 3.50 -9.84 40.98
C GLN A 100 3.56 -11.15 40.16
N LEU A 101 4.52 -11.29 39.26
CA LEU A 101 4.66 -12.48 38.42
C LEU A 101 5.08 -13.74 39.23
N SER A 102 5.89 -13.56 40.30
CA SER A 102 6.26 -14.69 41.15
C SER A 102 5.08 -15.26 41.96
N GLN A 103 3.99 -14.52 42.10
CA GLN A 103 2.76 -14.96 42.74
C GLN A 103 1.78 -15.68 41.79
N ILE A 104 2.01 -15.60 40.48
CA ILE A 104 1.18 -16.26 39.48
C ILE A 104 1.50 -17.77 39.47
N SER A 105 0.50 -18.56 39.76
CA SER A 105 0.57 -20.00 39.58
C SER A 105 -0.48 -20.46 38.59
N ILE A 106 -0.09 -21.35 37.66
CA ILE A 106 -1.01 -22.00 36.74
C ILE A 106 -1.51 -23.28 37.41
N THR A 107 -2.81 -23.37 37.61
CA THR A 107 -3.44 -24.59 38.14
C THR A 107 -4.15 -25.30 36.99
N GLU A 108 -3.70 -26.52 36.70
CA GLU A 108 -4.37 -27.42 35.79
C GLU A 108 -5.53 -28.10 36.53
N THR A 109 -6.75 -27.96 36.00
CA THR A 109 -7.96 -28.53 36.59
C THR A 109 -8.56 -29.55 35.65
N HIS A 110 -9.16 -30.58 36.20
CA HIS A 110 -9.91 -31.57 35.44
C HIS A 110 -11.16 -30.93 34.84
N ALA A 111 -11.36 -31.02 33.52
CA ALA A 111 -12.46 -30.37 32.79
C ALA A 111 -13.85 -30.82 33.28
N GLU A 112 -13.96 -32.09 33.72
CA GLU A 112 -15.24 -32.69 34.14
C GLU A 112 -15.54 -32.56 35.63
N THR A 113 -14.51 -32.56 36.49
CA THR A 113 -14.69 -32.61 37.95
C THR A 113 -14.30 -31.32 38.67
N GLY A 114 -13.64 -30.38 37.98
CA GLY A 114 -13.09 -29.16 38.60
C GLY A 114 -11.95 -29.43 39.60
N GLY A 115 -11.51 -30.68 39.70
CA GLY A 115 -10.43 -31.08 40.62
C GLY A 115 -9.06 -30.57 40.17
N LYS A 116 -8.25 -30.08 41.10
CA LYS A 116 -6.89 -29.62 40.83
C LYS A 116 -6.02 -30.86 40.47
N ILE A 117 -5.44 -30.85 39.26
CA ILE A 117 -4.49 -31.90 38.82
C ILE A 117 -3.08 -31.54 39.26
N LYS A 118 -2.63 -30.31 38.94
CA LYS A 118 -1.27 -29.85 39.27
C LYS A 118 -1.23 -28.32 39.30
N THR A 119 -0.44 -27.79 40.21
CA THR A 119 -0.14 -26.37 40.26
C THR A 119 1.31 -26.17 39.86
N TRP A 120 1.52 -25.37 38.86
CA TRP A 120 2.85 -24.97 38.36
C TRP A 120 3.16 -23.56 38.80
N LYS A 121 4.33 -23.33 39.34
CA LYS A 121 4.86 -21.98 39.35
C LYS A 121 5.29 -21.64 37.92
N LEU A 122 5.17 -20.38 37.54
CA LEU A 122 5.68 -19.89 36.25
C LEU A 122 7.22 -19.90 36.29
N ASP A 123 7.76 -21.13 36.32
CA ASP A 123 9.16 -21.44 36.42
C ASP A 123 9.62 -21.76 35.00
N ASN A 124 10.22 -20.77 34.38
CA ASN A 124 10.46 -20.73 32.92
C ASN A 124 11.73 -21.48 32.53
N GLN A 125 11.68 -22.77 32.47
CA GLN A 125 12.75 -23.58 31.91
C GLN A 125 12.86 -23.49 30.37
N TYR A 126 11.88 -22.86 29.70
CA TYR A 126 11.79 -22.85 28.22
C TYR A 126 12.09 -21.53 27.55
N PHE A 127 12.18 -20.43 28.28
CA PHE A 127 12.34 -19.09 27.71
C PHE A 127 13.43 -18.34 28.48
N ASP A 128 14.61 -18.30 27.90
CA ASP A 128 15.72 -17.48 28.38
C ASP A 128 15.73 -16.09 27.72
N TYR A 129 16.64 -15.25 28.13
CA TYR A 129 16.80 -13.90 27.58
C TYR A 129 17.11 -13.92 26.09
N ALA A 130 17.92 -14.86 25.61
CA ALA A 130 18.24 -14.99 24.20
C ALA A 130 16.98 -15.35 23.37
N HIS A 131 16.09 -16.18 23.94
CA HIS A 131 14.81 -16.48 23.30
C HIS A 131 13.93 -15.24 23.20
N PHE A 132 13.82 -14.46 24.28
CA PHE A 132 13.08 -13.18 24.25
C PHE A 132 13.61 -12.26 23.15
N LEU A 133 14.92 -12.01 23.10
CA LEU A 133 15.54 -11.15 22.10
C LEU A 133 15.24 -11.64 20.67
N ARG A 134 15.34 -12.95 20.45
CA ARG A 134 15.01 -13.54 19.14
C ARG A 134 13.55 -13.32 18.76
N GLN A 135 12.61 -13.59 19.67
CA GLN A 135 11.18 -13.41 19.41
C GLN A 135 10.83 -11.94 19.17
N ALA A 136 11.34 -11.04 19.99
CA ALA A 136 11.12 -9.60 19.84
C ALA A 136 11.71 -9.07 18.52
N THR A 137 12.93 -9.50 18.18
CA THR A 137 13.57 -9.14 16.90
C THR A 137 12.75 -9.62 15.71
N MET A 138 12.29 -10.89 15.74
CA MET A 138 11.45 -11.43 14.67
C MET A 138 10.11 -10.69 14.59
N ALA A 139 9.48 -10.35 15.72
CA ALA A 139 8.23 -9.59 15.76
C ALA A 139 8.40 -8.19 15.16
N VAL A 140 9.52 -7.51 15.44
CA VAL A 140 9.84 -6.21 14.84
C VAL A 140 10.12 -6.35 13.35
N ALA A 141 10.90 -7.37 12.93
CA ALA A 141 11.31 -7.56 11.54
C ALA A 141 10.21 -8.15 10.64
N SER A 142 9.21 -8.83 11.20
CA SER A 142 8.14 -9.50 10.46
C SER A 142 7.06 -8.57 9.92
N GLU A 143 7.16 -7.26 10.16
CA GLU A 143 6.21 -6.29 9.62
C GLU A 143 6.17 -6.38 8.10
N ARG A 144 4.97 -6.56 7.54
CA ARG A 144 4.76 -6.62 6.10
C ARG A 144 5.24 -5.30 5.46
N GLY A 145 6.24 -5.40 4.62
CA GLY A 145 6.90 -4.26 3.98
C GLY A 145 8.32 -4.00 4.52
N ALA A 146 8.75 -4.71 5.55
CA ALA A 146 10.06 -4.59 6.15
C ALA A 146 11.12 -5.55 5.55
N ASN A 147 11.03 -5.89 4.26
CA ASN A 147 12.12 -6.64 3.58
C ASN A 147 13.50 -5.96 3.73
N ILE A 148 13.49 -4.65 4.02
CA ILE A 148 14.66 -3.84 4.38
C ILE A 148 15.31 -4.33 5.69
N LEU A 149 14.52 -4.85 6.61
CA LEU A 149 14.97 -5.22 7.95
C LEU A 149 15.54 -6.62 8.02
N THR A 150 15.33 -7.46 6.99
CA THR A 150 15.80 -8.86 6.98
C THR A 150 17.33 -8.96 7.10
N GLY A 151 18.08 -8.02 6.49
CA GLY A 151 19.54 -7.94 6.61
C GLY A 151 20.04 -7.19 7.85
N LYS A 152 19.14 -6.75 8.75
CA LYS A 152 19.41 -5.88 9.89
C LYS A 152 19.00 -6.49 11.23
N MET A 153 18.87 -7.79 11.29
CA MET A 153 18.44 -8.48 12.50
C MET A 153 19.38 -8.24 13.69
N ALA A 154 20.70 -8.19 13.44
CA ALA A 154 21.68 -7.92 14.47
C ALA A 154 21.53 -6.50 15.07
N ASP A 155 21.31 -5.50 14.21
CA ASP A 155 21.11 -4.10 14.63
C ASP A 155 19.84 -3.98 15.47
N ILE A 156 18.74 -4.61 15.03
CA ILE A 156 17.45 -4.62 15.75
C ILE A 156 17.60 -5.31 17.10
N THR A 157 18.31 -6.45 17.13
CA THR A 157 18.56 -7.17 18.39
C THR A 157 19.34 -6.31 19.36
N GLY A 158 20.38 -5.59 18.89
CA GLY A 158 21.16 -4.67 19.71
C GLY A 158 20.33 -3.53 20.30
N ILE A 159 19.41 -2.95 19.50
CA ILE A 159 18.50 -1.91 19.99
C ILE A 159 17.56 -2.45 21.07
N ILE A 160 16.99 -3.65 20.86
CA ILE A 160 16.10 -4.26 21.85
C ILE A 160 16.87 -4.58 23.13
N ASP A 161 18.07 -5.15 23.02
CA ASP A 161 18.92 -5.49 24.15
C ASP A 161 19.28 -4.25 24.98
N GLU A 162 19.78 -3.21 24.32
CA GLU A 162 20.11 -1.94 24.97
C GLU A 162 18.89 -1.27 25.62
N TYR A 163 17.76 -1.23 24.92
CA TYR A 163 16.54 -0.65 25.46
C TYR A 163 16.05 -1.39 26.71
N VAL A 164 15.98 -2.72 26.62
CA VAL A 164 15.45 -3.55 27.70
C VAL A 164 16.38 -3.53 28.92
N SER A 165 17.69 -3.64 28.68
CA SER A 165 18.68 -3.75 29.76
C SER A 165 18.92 -2.42 30.49
N ASN A 166 18.87 -1.26 29.78
CA ASN A 166 19.31 -0.01 30.36
C ASN A 166 18.20 1.04 30.57
N TYR A 167 17.12 0.98 29.78
CA TYR A 167 16.15 2.09 29.75
C TYR A 167 14.72 1.70 30.09
N LEU A 168 14.29 0.48 29.81
CA LEU A 168 12.92 0.02 29.93
C LEU A 168 12.32 0.27 31.32
N PHE A 169 13.08 0.05 32.37
CA PHE A 169 12.66 0.26 33.76
C PHE A 169 13.32 1.46 34.43
N GLY A 170 14.05 2.28 33.65
CA GLY A 170 14.70 3.49 34.14
C GLY A 170 16.04 3.25 34.86
N GLY A 171 16.62 2.08 34.73
CA GLY A 171 17.92 1.70 35.26
C GLY A 171 18.43 0.42 34.63
N GLU A 172 19.70 0.12 34.83
CA GLU A 172 20.35 -1.09 34.32
C GLU A 172 19.85 -2.34 35.05
N ILE A 173 19.46 -3.36 34.27
CA ILE A 173 19.00 -4.66 34.77
C ILE A 173 19.73 -5.76 34.01
N ASP A 174 20.37 -6.65 34.74
CA ASP A 174 21.03 -7.83 34.17
C ASP A 174 20.01 -8.94 33.91
N PHE A 175 19.52 -9.01 32.66
CA PHE A 175 18.58 -10.05 32.23
C PHE A 175 19.25 -11.40 31.87
N GLN A 176 20.58 -11.53 31.99
CA GLN A 176 21.21 -12.84 31.90
C GLN A 176 20.92 -13.70 33.13
N LYS A 177 20.53 -13.06 34.23
CA LYS A 177 20.11 -13.78 35.45
C LYS A 177 18.70 -14.34 35.29
N SER A 178 18.56 -15.65 35.59
CA SER A 178 17.30 -16.36 35.42
C SER A 178 16.14 -15.75 36.20
N GLU A 179 16.41 -15.20 37.36
CA GLU A 179 15.41 -14.52 38.20
C GLU A 179 14.91 -13.20 37.61
N ASN A 180 15.58 -12.64 36.63
CA ASN A 180 15.22 -11.36 36.01
C ASN A 180 14.53 -11.56 34.65
N TYR A 181 15.03 -12.44 33.78
CA TYR A 181 14.43 -12.58 32.45
C TYR A 181 13.00 -13.15 32.46
N THR A 182 12.59 -13.82 33.54
CA THR A 182 11.21 -14.33 33.70
C THR A 182 10.16 -13.20 33.54
N VAL A 183 10.52 -11.99 33.91
CA VAL A 183 9.65 -10.81 33.77
C VAL A 183 9.34 -10.50 32.31
N LEU A 184 10.30 -10.76 31.40
CA LEU A 184 10.15 -10.48 29.97
C LEU A 184 9.15 -11.40 29.26
N ASN A 185 8.74 -12.49 29.91
CA ASN A 185 7.69 -13.39 29.38
C ASN A 185 6.28 -12.88 29.64
N TYR A 186 6.13 -11.74 30.30
CA TYR A 186 4.86 -11.09 30.50
C TYR A 186 4.39 -10.45 29.16
N ALA A 187 3.34 -11.01 28.56
CA ALA A 187 2.89 -10.62 27.23
C ALA A 187 2.66 -9.10 27.05
N PRO A 188 2.03 -8.37 27.99
CA PRO A 188 1.89 -6.93 27.85
C PRO A 188 3.22 -6.17 27.82
N LEU A 189 4.25 -6.67 28.51
CA LEU A 189 5.59 -6.08 28.47
C LEU A 189 6.28 -6.37 27.14
N PHE A 190 6.13 -7.61 26.62
CA PHE A 190 6.62 -7.97 25.29
C PHE A 190 6.02 -7.07 24.22
N ASP A 191 4.69 -6.92 24.20
CA ASP A 191 3.98 -6.08 23.25
C ASP A 191 4.40 -4.61 23.37
N PHE A 192 4.63 -4.13 24.58
CA PHE A 192 5.11 -2.77 24.83
C PHE A 192 6.50 -2.55 24.25
N VAL A 193 7.45 -3.46 24.47
CA VAL A 193 8.81 -3.38 23.92
C VAL A 193 8.78 -3.42 22.40
N VAL A 194 8.13 -4.43 21.83
CA VAL A 194 8.04 -4.61 20.37
C VAL A 194 7.36 -3.39 19.72
N GLY A 195 6.26 -2.91 20.29
CA GLY A 195 5.51 -1.76 19.76
C GLY A 195 6.32 -0.48 19.73
N ASN A 196 7.10 -0.18 20.78
CA ASN A 196 7.93 1.01 20.85
C ASN A 196 9.14 0.95 19.89
N VAL A 197 9.87 -0.16 19.88
CA VAL A 197 11.01 -0.35 18.96
C VAL A 197 10.54 -0.30 17.52
N LYS A 198 9.44 -0.97 17.21
CA LYS A 198 8.82 -0.96 15.88
C LYS A 198 8.45 0.44 15.43
N ARG A 199 7.79 1.21 16.28
CA ARG A 199 7.39 2.59 15.97
C ARG A 199 8.59 3.45 15.62
N VAL A 200 9.64 3.43 16.43
CA VAL A 200 10.83 4.26 16.20
C VAL A 200 11.58 3.84 14.93
N ILE A 201 11.67 2.54 14.66
CA ILE A 201 12.27 2.05 13.40
C ILE A 201 11.41 2.49 12.21
N LEU A 202 10.08 2.37 12.28
CA LEU A 202 9.19 2.77 11.19
C LEU A 202 9.20 4.28 10.96
N ASP A 203 9.22 5.08 12.03
CA ASP A 203 9.33 6.54 11.95
C ASP A 203 10.68 6.94 11.31
N GLY A 204 11.76 6.29 11.70
CA GLY A 204 13.08 6.47 11.08
C GLY A 204 13.10 6.04 9.61
N LEU A 205 12.47 4.91 9.27
CA LEU A 205 12.32 4.45 7.89
C LEU A 205 11.45 5.41 7.06
N GLY A 206 10.47 6.07 7.66
CA GLY A 206 9.64 7.09 7.00
C GLY A 206 10.41 8.35 6.60
N ALA A 207 11.48 8.68 7.33
CA ALA A 207 12.37 9.80 7.06
C ALA A 207 13.45 9.50 5.98
N ILE A 208 13.57 8.26 5.52
CA ILE A 208 14.57 7.89 4.51
C ILE A 208 14.20 8.55 3.19
N GLN A 209 15.05 9.47 2.74
CA GLN A 209 15.02 9.96 1.37
C GLN A 209 15.48 8.84 0.45
N TYR A 210 14.58 8.35 -0.37
CA TYR A 210 14.91 7.40 -1.42
C TYR A 210 15.66 8.14 -2.53
N GLU A 211 16.90 7.75 -2.84
CA GLU A 211 17.50 8.12 -4.11
C GLU A 211 16.75 7.42 -5.23
N VAL A 212 16.06 8.19 -6.03
CA VAL A 212 15.35 7.68 -7.19
C VAL A 212 16.32 7.60 -8.35
N LYS A 213 16.67 6.39 -8.75
CA LYS A 213 17.37 6.17 -10.02
C LYS A 213 16.35 5.76 -11.07
N ALA A 214 16.26 6.52 -12.15
CA ALA A 214 15.55 6.10 -13.34
C ALA A 214 16.38 4.99 -14.03
N GLY A 215 15.97 3.75 -13.82
CA GLY A 215 16.66 2.62 -14.41
C GLY A 215 16.06 2.18 -15.76
N LYS A 216 14.76 2.36 -15.93
CA LYS A 216 14.02 1.86 -17.11
C LYS A 216 12.93 2.84 -17.50
N ILE A 217 12.57 2.81 -18.77
CA ILE A 217 11.42 3.52 -19.32
C ILE A 217 10.32 2.49 -19.57
N GLY A 218 9.16 2.71 -18.98
CA GLY A 218 7.94 1.99 -19.33
C GLY A 218 7.23 2.69 -20.47
N LYS A 219 6.54 1.93 -21.31
CA LYS A 219 5.74 2.45 -22.41
C LYS A 219 4.36 1.84 -22.41
N LEU A 220 3.37 2.60 -22.87
CA LEU A 220 2.03 2.08 -23.04
C LEU A 220 2.02 0.92 -24.05
N SER A 221 2.88 1.01 -25.10
CA SER A 221 3.06 -0.02 -26.14
C SER A 221 3.81 -1.28 -25.71
N ASP A 222 4.36 -1.33 -24.49
CA ASP A 222 4.90 -2.57 -23.94
C ASP A 222 3.80 -3.65 -23.84
N VAL A 223 2.54 -3.23 -23.75
CA VAL A 223 1.35 -4.08 -23.83
C VAL A 223 0.61 -3.78 -25.12
N LYS A 224 0.85 -4.58 -26.16
CA LYS A 224 0.24 -4.36 -27.47
C LYS A 224 -1.23 -4.73 -27.56
N LYS A 225 -1.69 -5.61 -26.69
CA LYS A 225 -3.06 -6.19 -26.74
C LYS A 225 -3.70 -6.16 -25.38
N ILE A 226 -4.90 -5.59 -25.32
CA ILE A 226 -5.73 -5.59 -24.13
C ILE A 226 -7.09 -6.17 -24.47
N TYR A 227 -7.71 -6.85 -23.50
CA TYR A 227 -9.11 -7.29 -23.62
C TYR A 227 -9.98 -6.36 -22.81
N VAL A 228 -11.01 -5.83 -23.40
CA VAL A 228 -12.00 -4.96 -22.78
C VAL A 228 -13.39 -5.56 -22.93
N ARG A 229 -14.31 -5.24 -22.04
CA ARG A 229 -15.72 -5.63 -22.25
C ARG A 229 -16.36 -4.66 -23.23
N ALA A 230 -17.02 -5.15 -24.26
CA ALA A 230 -17.71 -4.31 -25.25
C ALA A 230 -18.71 -3.35 -24.58
N SER A 231 -19.48 -3.87 -23.59
CA SER A 231 -20.47 -3.09 -22.83
C SER A 231 -19.84 -2.03 -21.89
N LEU A 232 -18.54 -2.12 -21.61
CA LEU A 232 -17.80 -1.22 -20.70
C LEU A 232 -16.54 -0.65 -21.39
N SER A 233 -16.63 -0.43 -22.67
CA SER A 233 -15.56 0.22 -23.46
C SER A 233 -16.13 1.29 -24.35
N VAL A 234 -15.27 2.21 -24.72
CA VAL A 234 -15.57 3.33 -25.59
C VAL A 234 -14.50 3.44 -26.67
N PRO A 235 -14.87 3.72 -27.93
CA PRO A 235 -13.91 4.10 -28.96
C PRO A 235 -13.18 5.37 -28.57
N VAL A 236 -11.86 5.40 -28.78
CA VAL A 236 -11.03 6.55 -28.48
C VAL A 236 -10.05 6.82 -29.61
N GLU A 237 -9.76 8.10 -29.87
CA GLU A 237 -8.94 8.52 -31.00
C GLU A 237 -7.47 8.73 -30.61
N ARG A 238 -7.21 9.35 -29.46
CA ARG A 238 -5.88 9.79 -29.05
C ARG A 238 -5.17 8.82 -28.09
N CYS A 239 -5.42 7.53 -28.29
CA CYS A 239 -4.80 6.45 -27.52
C CYS A 239 -4.22 5.39 -28.47
N ILE A 240 -3.20 4.65 -28.05
CA ILE A 240 -2.68 3.53 -28.85
C ILE A 240 -3.73 2.43 -29.05
N TYR A 241 -4.66 2.27 -28.10
CA TYR A 241 -5.75 1.32 -28.20
C TYR A 241 -6.98 1.98 -28.81
N PRO A 242 -7.62 1.35 -29.79
CA PRO A 242 -8.84 1.91 -30.39
C PRO A 242 -10.06 1.85 -29.45
N LEU A 243 -10.06 0.96 -28.47
CA LEU A 243 -11.10 0.85 -27.44
C LEU A 243 -10.45 0.97 -26.06
N SER A 244 -11.02 1.82 -25.21
CA SER A 244 -10.62 1.99 -23.81
C SER A 244 -11.73 1.56 -22.86
N ALA A 245 -11.38 0.80 -21.82
CA ALA A 245 -12.34 0.38 -20.81
C ALA A 245 -12.68 1.52 -19.84
N TYR A 246 -13.88 1.49 -19.27
CA TYR A 246 -14.30 2.38 -18.18
C TYR A 246 -15.00 1.60 -17.07
N SER A 247 -15.06 2.20 -15.87
CA SER A 247 -15.75 1.63 -14.72
C SER A 247 -17.26 1.85 -14.83
N ARG A 248 -18.07 0.87 -14.39
CA ARG A 248 -19.52 1.06 -14.21
C ARG A 248 -19.86 2.09 -13.13
N ARG A 249 -18.94 2.37 -12.23
CA ARG A 249 -19.12 3.34 -11.14
C ARG A 249 -19.11 4.75 -11.70
N GLY A 250 -19.82 5.65 -11.00
CA GLY A 250 -19.88 7.05 -11.38
C GLY A 250 -20.58 7.27 -12.71
N GLU A 251 -21.70 6.54 -12.98
CA GLU A 251 -22.58 6.77 -14.14
C GLU A 251 -21.85 6.99 -15.47
N GLY A 252 -20.71 6.32 -15.64
CA GLY A 252 -19.87 6.47 -16.83
C GLY A 252 -19.02 7.75 -16.85
N PHE A 253 -18.67 8.30 -15.69
CA PHE A 253 -17.81 9.47 -15.56
C PHE A 253 -16.52 9.33 -16.38
N GLU A 254 -15.76 8.24 -16.18
CA GLU A 254 -14.53 8.00 -16.96
C GLU A 254 -14.79 7.95 -18.47
N LYS A 255 -15.93 7.39 -18.89
CA LYS A 255 -16.34 7.36 -20.30
C LYS A 255 -16.49 8.78 -20.83
N LYS A 256 -17.30 9.60 -20.14
CA LYS A 256 -17.53 10.99 -20.52
C LYS A 256 -16.25 11.80 -20.55
N PHE A 257 -15.36 11.59 -19.57
CA PHE A 257 -14.05 12.27 -19.52
C PHE A 257 -13.20 11.92 -20.75
N MET A 258 -13.17 10.66 -21.18
CA MET A 258 -12.46 10.25 -22.41
C MET A 258 -13.09 10.86 -23.66
N GLU A 259 -14.43 10.74 -23.83
CA GLU A 259 -15.14 11.16 -25.04
C GLU A 259 -15.26 12.68 -25.17
N GLU A 260 -15.46 13.39 -24.08
CA GLU A 260 -15.83 14.81 -24.09
C GLU A 260 -14.64 15.72 -23.86
N THR A 261 -13.64 15.26 -23.10
CA THR A 261 -12.43 16.05 -22.79
C THR A 261 -11.19 15.51 -23.49
N LEU A 262 -10.81 14.25 -23.26
CA LEU A 262 -9.50 13.78 -23.72
C LEU A 262 -9.38 13.66 -25.24
N ASP A 263 -10.43 13.21 -25.92
CA ASP A 263 -10.43 13.11 -27.37
C ASP A 263 -10.74 14.42 -28.09
N LYS A 264 -11.42 15.38 -27.41
CA LYS A 264 -11.85 16.64 -28.05
C LYS A 264 -10.95 17.82 -27.78
N SER A 265 -10.34 17.91 -26.59
CA SER A 265 -9.49 19.05 -26.24
C SER A 265 -8.28 19.15 -27.14
N ALA A 266 -8.03 20.32 -27.70
CA ALA A 266 -6.87 20.57 -28.60
C ALA A 266 -5.53 20.42 -27.87
N GLU A 267 -5.54 20.62 -26.53
CA GLU A 267 -4.38 20.55 -25.66
C GLU A 267 -3.85 19.13 -25.47
N VAL A 268 -4.72 18.11 -25.58
CA VAL A 268 -4.35 16.72 -25.37
C VAL A 268 -3.74 16.14 -26.65
N GLU A 269 -2.48 15.72 -26.58
CA GLU A 269 -1.80 15.05 -27.69
C GLU A 269 -2.10 13.54 -27.68
N ALA A 270 -2.04 12.91 -26.52
CA ALA A 270 -2.31 11.48 -26.33
C ALA A 270 -2.71 11.18 -24.89
N PHE A 271 -3.44 10.10 -24.69
CA PHE A 271 -3.75 9.60 -23.36
C PHE A 271 -3.79 8.06 -23.33
N GLY A 272 -3.73 7.50 -22.13
CA GLY A 272 -3.89 6.07 -21.91
C GLY A 272 -4.56 5.79 -20.57
N LYS A 273 -5.52 4.87 -20.54
CA LYS A 273 -6.03 4.33 -19.29
C LYS A 273 -5.11 3.21 -18.82
N ILE A 274 -4.65 3.32 -17.58
CA ILE A 274 -3.71 2.35 -17.02
C ILE A 274 -4.47 1.10 -16.57
N GLN A 275 -4.07 -0.03 -17.14
CA GLN A 275 -4.58 -1.33 -16.70
C GLN A 275 -3.64 -1.91 -15.65
N GLN A 276 -4.17 -2.07 -14.46
CA GLN A 276 -3.46 -2.63 -13.32
C GLN A 276 -2.77 -3.95 -13.68
N ARG A 277 -1.52 -4.11 -13.25
CA ARG A 277 -0.67 -5.29 -13.47
C ARG A 277 -0.33 -5.64 -14.93
N LYS A 278 -0.86 -4.90 -15.91
CA LYS A 278 -0.45 -5.04 -17.31
C LYS A 278 0.58 -3.97 -17.67
N HIS A 279 0.24 -2.72 -17.40
CA HIS A 279 1.18 -1.62 -17.56
C HIS A 279 2.09 -1.51 -16.33
N LEU A 280 3.37 -1.21 -16.55
CA LEU A 280 4.37 -1.07 -15.49
C LEU A 280 4.36 0.32 -14.83
N LEU A 281 3.24 1.05 -14.92
CA LEU A 281 3.04 2.31 -14.21
C LEU A 281 2.37 2.02 -12.87
N ASN A 282 3.16 1.96 -11.84
CA ASN A 282 2.70 1.83 -10.46
C ASN A 282 3.42 2.83 -9.56
N ILE A 283 2.71 3.34 -8.59
CA ILE A 283 3.19 4.31 -7.60
C ILE A 283 3.13 3.63 -6.24
N SER A 284 4.28 3.44 -5.62
CA SER A 284 4.33 2.83 -4.29
C SER A 284 3.94 3.85 -3.23
N TYR A 285 3.10 3.46 -2.28
CA TYR A 285 2.73 4.26 -1.11
C TYR A 285 2.72 3.39 0.16
N ARG A 286 2.69 4.02 1.32
CA ARG A 286 2.46 3.33 2.58
C ARG A 286 1.01 3.53 3.02
N ASP A 287 0.34 2.44 3.39
CA ASP A 287 -1.00 2.54 3.96
C ASP A 287 -0.97 3.06 5.40
N LYS A 288 -2.14 3.20 6.02
CA LYS A 288 -2.30 3.67 7.41
C LYS A 288 -1.52 2.85 8.45
N ASP A 289 -1.18 1.62 8.10
CA ASP A 289 -0.45 0.68 8.95
C ASP A 289 1.04 0.64 8.59
N GLY A 290 1.52 1.56 7.73
CA GLY A 290 2.91 1.64 7.26
C GLY A 290 3.28 0.59 6.20
N ILE A 291 2.33 -0.24 5.76
CA ILE A 291 2.58 -1.31 4.81
C ILE A 291 2.74 -0.73 3.40
N LYS A 292 3.80 -1.14 2.70
CA LYS A 292 4.01 -0.75 1.31
C LYS A 292 2.95 -1.39 0.40
N ARG A 293 2.28 -0.56 -0.37
CA ARG A 293 1.26 -0.91 -1.36
C ARG A 293 1.61 -0.29 -2.70
N ASP A 294 1.04 -0.85 -3.75
CA ASP A 294 1.11 -0.28 -5.10
C ASP A 294 -0.22 0.38 -5.45
N TYR A 295 -0.12 1.58 -5.99
CA TYR A 295 -1.22 2.36 -6.53
C TYR A 295 -1.07 2.43 -8.05
N PHE A 296 -2.15 2.20 -8.76
CA PHE A 296 -2.24 2.31 -10.21
C PHE A 296 -3.19 3.46 -10.52
N PRO A 297 -2.70 4.56 -11.11
CA PRO A 297 -3.56 5.68 -11.48
C PRO A 297 -4.52 5.30 -12.61
N ASP A 298 -5.61 6.03 -12.75
CA ASP A 298 -6.57 5.76 -13.81
C ASP A 298 -6.03 6.13 -15.18
N PHE A 299 -5.43 7.33 -15.33
CA PHE A 299 -4.98 7.84 -16.61
C PHE A 299 -3.57 8.39 -16.57
N ILE A 300 -2.89 8.27 -17.72
CA ILE A 300 -1.72 9.03 -18.11
C ILE A 300 -2.10 9.87 -19.33
N ILE A 301 -1.77 11.17 -19.30
CA ILE A 301 -2.16 12.11 -20.35
C ILE A 301 -0.95 12.94 -20.74
N LYS A 302 -0.80 13.19 -22.04
CA LYS A 302 0.26 14.01 -22.61
C LYS A 302 -0.35 15.24 -23.26
N THR A 303 0.15 16.40 -22.88
CA THR A 303 -0.03 17.65 -23.60
C THR A 303 1.28 18.07 -24.25
N LYS A 304 1.30 19.22 -24.91
CA LYS A 304 2.51 19.74 -25.54
C LYS A 304 3.66 19.92 -24.54
N ASP A 305 3.35 20.38 -23.34
CA ASP A 305 4.35 20.84 -22.37
C ASP A 305 4.47 19.92 -21.16
N LYS A 306 3.46 19.10 -20.85
CA LYS A 306 3.37 18.33 -19.61
C LYS A 306 2.87 16.91 -19.80
N MET A 307 3.22 16.10 -18.83
CA MET A 307 2.62 14.78 -18.61
C MET A 307 1.78 14.84 -17.33
N TYR A 308 0.61 14.23 -17.39
CA TYR A 308 -0.29 14.18 -16.24
C TYR A 308 -0.57 12.75 -15.81
N ILE A 309 -0.58 12.56 -14.52
CA ILE A 309 -1.17 11.39 -13.85
C ILE A 309 -2.50 11.82 -13.28
N VAL A 310 -3.57 11.14 -13.65
CA VAL A 310 -4.92 11.54 -13.25
C VAL A 310 -5.64 10.40 -12.56
N GLU A 311 -6.31 10.73 -11.48
CA GLU A 311 -7.22 9.85 -10.75
C GLU A 311 -8.62 10.44 -10.76
N THR A 312 -9.60 9.61 -11.09
CA THR A 312 -11.02 9.98 -11.07
C THR A 312 -11.70 9.44 -9.82
N LYS A 313 -12.52 10.24 -9.17
CA LYS A 313 -13.21 9.84 -7.93
C LYS A 313 -14.66 10.27 -7.92
N ALA A 314 -15.53 9.40 -7.41
CA ALA A 314 -16.89 9.76 -7.08
C ALA A 314 -16.90 10.81 -5.96
N GLU A 315 -17.87 11.75 -6.00
CA GLU A 315 -17.94 12.86 -5.03
C GLU A 315 -18.01 12.36 -3.58
N GLY A 316 -18.77 11.32 -3.29
CA GLY A 316 -18.87 10.75 -1.95
C GLY A 316 -17.54 10.15 -1.44
N GLU A 317 -16.69 9.65 -2.32
CA GLU A 317 -15.35 9.16 -1.94
C GLU A 317 -14.43 10.33 -1.57
N MET A 318 -14.53 11.45 -2.29
CA MET A 318 -13.76 12.67 -2.00
C MET A 318 -14.15 13.26 -0.63
N GLN A 319 -15.44 13.44 -0.38
CA GLN A 319 -15.96 13.99 0.89
C GLN A 319 -15.56 13.13 2.09
N ASN A 320 -15.59 11.80 1.96
CA ASN A 320 -15.18 10.88 3.03
C ASN A 320 -13.66 10.90 3.30
N ALA A 321 -12.88 11.38 2.35
CA ALA A 321 -11.43 11.43 2.45
C ALA A 321 -10.94 12.78 3.03
N GLU A 322 -11.69 13.85 2.87
CA GLU A 322 -11.34 15.18 3.37
C GLU A 322 -11.14 15.17 4.88
N GLY A 323 -10.06 15.77 5.35
CA GLY A 323 -9.74 15.82 6.79
C GLY A 323 -9.25 14.53 7.42
N ASN A 324 -9.02 13.48 6.66
CA ASN A 324 -8.57 12.20 7.16
C ASN A 324 -7.22 11.78 6.55
N GLU A 325 -6.13 12.15 7.21
CA GLU A 325 -4.75 11.86 6.78
C GLU A 325 -4.46 10.37 6.55
N LYS A 326 -5.16 9.49 7.28
CA LYS A 326 -5.01 8.04 7.17
C LYS A 326 -5.90 7.43 6.11
N ASN A 327 -6.69 8.25 5.41
CA ASN A 327 -7.52 7.77 4.32
C ASN A 327 -6.64 7.34 3.14
N LEU A 328 -6.97 6.20 2.55
CA LEU A 328 -6.24 5.63 1.41
C LEU A 328 -6.15 6.58 0.21
N ILE A 329 -7.17 7.40 -0.03
CA ILE A 329 -7.20 8.37 -1.13
C ILE A 329 -6.14 9.44 -0.88
N VAL A 330 -6.06 9.98 0.33
CA VAL A 330 -5.05 10.98 0.73
C VAL A 330 -3.63 10.41 0.62
N LEU A 331 -3.42 9.19 1.14
CA LEU A 331 -2.10 8.55 1.09
C LEU A 331 -1.63 8.28 -0.35
N LYS A 332 -2.53 7.81 -1.22
CA LYS A 332 -2.26 7.63 -2.66
C LYS A 332 -1.97 8.95 -3.36
N ALA A 333 -2.76 9.98 -3.08
CA ALA A 333 -2.58 11.31 -3.67
C ALA A 333 -1.22 11.92 -3.32
N ARG A 334 -0.81 11.87 -2.04
CA ARG A 334 0.53 12.32 -1.61
C ARG A 334 1.65 11.56 -2.31
N ALA A 335 1.52 10.26 -2.44
CA ALA A 335 2.50 9.44 -3.15
C ALA A 335 2.58 9.79 -4.64
N ALA A 336 1.43 10.04 -5.29
CA ALA A 336 1.38 10.43 -6.69
C ALA A 336 2.01 11.81 -6.95
N VAL A 337 1.74 12.80 -6.08
CA VAL A 337 2.40 14.11 -6.13
C VAL A 337 3.92 13.97 -5.99
N SER A 338 4.38 13.17 -5.03
CA SER A 338 5.81 12.90 -4.83
C SER A 338 6.42 12.19 -6.04
N TRP A 339 5.71 11.21 -6.61
CA TRP A 339 6.14 10.51 -7.81
C TRP A 339 6.31 11.45 -9.00
N CYS A 340 5.32 12.34 -9.26
CA CYS A 340 5.39 13.32 -10.34
C CYS A 340 6.55 14.30 -10.17
N LYS A 341 6.79 14.78 -8.93
CA LYS A 341 7.94 15.64 -8.62
C LYS A 341 9.26 14.96 -8.98
N THR A 342 9.39 13.68 -8.63
CA THR A 342 10.60 12.89 -8.95
C THR A 342 10.71 12.62 -10.44
N ALA A 343 9.60 12.26 -11.11
CA ALA A 343 9.57 12.01 -12.55
C ALA A 343 10.00 13.26 -13.35
N SER A 344 9.63 14.45 -12.89
CA SER A 344 10.06 15.72 -13.51
C SER A 344 11.58 15.98 -13.38
N GLN A 345 12.21 15.43 -12.35
CA GLN A 345 13.67 15.57 -12.15
C GLN A 345 14.48 14.57 -12.98
N VAL A 346 13.83 13.50 -13.44
CA VAL A 346 14.47 12.47 -14.24
C VAL A 346 14.39 12.86 -15.71
N SER A 347 15.50 13.33 -16.27
CA SER A 347 15.61 13.59 -17.70
C SER A 347 15.51 12.29 -18.50
N LEU A 348 14.39 12.06 -19.15
CA LEU A 348 14.25 11.03 -20.17
C LEU A 348 14.82 11.60 -21.48
N GLN A 349 16.03 11.16 -21.82
CA GLN A 349 16.75 11.43 -23.08
C GLN A 349 16.14 12.54 -23.95
N SER A 350 16.70 13.74 -23.84
CA SER A 350 16.55 14.90 -24.71
C SER A 350 15.49 15.96 -24.46
N GLN A 351 14.47 15.75 -23.64
CA GLN A 351 13.58 16.84 -23.17
C GLN A 351 13.10 16.59 -21.74
N PRO A 352 13.30 17.54 -20.82
CA PRO A 352 12.67 17.47 -19.50
C PRO A 352 11.16 17.63 -19.69
N GLN A 353 10.40 16.61 -19.34
CA GLN A 353 8.95 16.67 -19.27
C GLN A 353 8.53 16.98 -17.84
N GLU A 354 7.74 18.01 -17.65
CA GLU A 354 7.10 18.28 -16.36
C GLU A 354 5.96 17.28 -16.14
N TRP A 355 5.96 16.65 -14.98
CA TRP A 355 4.91 15.73 -14.56
C TRP A 355 4.06 16.36 -13.49
N GLU A 356 2.76 16.23 -13.64
CA GLU A 356 1.80 16.78 -12.71
C GLU A 356 0.73 15.74 -12.36
N TYR A 357 0.31 15.73 -11.10
CA TYR A 357 -0.79 14.90 -10.64
C TYR A 357 -1.98 15.77 -10.28
N PHE A 358 -3.16 15.36 -10.71
CA PHE A 358 -4.40 15.93 -10.19
C PHE A 358 -5.46 14.84 -9.99
N MET A 359 -6.41 15.16 -9.14
CA MET A 359 -7.57 14.32 -8.87
C MET A 359 -8.81 15.05 -9.33
N LEU A 360 -9.67 14.37 -10.06
CA LEU A 360 -10.88 14.96 -10.61
C LEU A 360 -12.10 14.31 -9.98
N SER A 361 -12.93 15.10 -9.28
CA SER A 361 -14.19 14.60 -8.75
C SER A 361 -15.26 14.54 -9.83
N GLU A 362 -16.17 13.58 -9.71
CA GLU A 362 -17.31 13.46 -10.63
C GLU A 362 -18.14 14.73 -10.67
N LYS A 363 -18.36 15.38 -9.53
CA LYS A 363 -19.10 16.64 -9.43
C LYS A 363 -18.39 17.76 -10.18
N THR A 364 -17.11 17.98 -9.90
CA THR A 364 -16.32 19.03 -10.57
C THR A 364 -16.34 18.82 -12.08
N PHE A 365 -16.20 17.57 -12.54
CA PHE A 365 -16.27 17.29 -13.98
C PHE A 365 -17.65 17.58 -14.56
N ASN A 366 -18.73 17.07 -13.96
CA ASN A 366 -20.09 17.21 -14.50
C ASN A 366 -20.54 18.67 -14.60
N GLU A 367 -20.13 19.51 -13.63
CA GLU A 367 -20.44 20.96 -13.64
C GLU A 367 -19.63 21.73 -14.70
N ASN A 368 -18.52 21.18 -15.20
CA ASN A 368 -17.56 21.88 -16.06
C ASN A 368 -17.22 21.13 -17.36
N ARG A 369 -18.05 20.18 -17.80
CA ARG A 369 -17.81 19.30 -18.96
C ARG A 369 -17.49 19.99 -20.27
N GLN A 370 -17.94 21.22 -20.44
CA GLN A 370 -17.74 22.02 -21.64
C GLN A 370 -16.33 22.66 -21.72
N LEU A 371 -15.55 22.60 -20.65
CA LEU A 371 -14.24 23.22 -20.60
C LEU A 371 -13.18 22.34 -21.30
N GLY A 372 -12.13 22.97 -21.82
CA GLY A 372 -10.95 22.28 -22.33
C GLY A 372 -10.14 21.62 -21.23
N PHE A 373 -9.20 20.76 -21.62
CA PHE A 373 -8.42 19.94 -20.69
C PHE A 373 -7.65 20.77 -19.66
N ASP A 374 -7.01 21.87 -20.07
CA ASP A 374 -6.21 22.71 -19.15
C ASP A 374 -7.06 23.32 -18.02
N ALA A 375 -8.28 23.72 -18.34
CA ALA A 375 -9.21 24.24 -17.34
C ALA A 375 -9.68 23.10 -16.39
N ILE A 376 -10.00 21.93 -16.93
CA ILE A 376 -10.36 20.73 -16.13
C ILE A 376 -9.18 20.33 -15.22
N ALA A 377 -7.95 20.33 -15.72
CA ALA A 377 -6.76 20.05 -14.92
C ALA A 377 -6.57 21.08 -13.80
N GLY A 378 -6.88 22.36 -14.07
CA GLY A 378 -6.90 23.42 -13.06
C GLY A 378 -7.89 23.13 -11.93
N LEU A 379 -9.11 22.76 -12.27
CA LEU A 379 -10.13 22.38 -11.29
C LEU A 379 -9.75 21.11 -10.52
N GLY A 380 -9.18 20.12 -11.20
CA GLY A 380 -8.69 18.90 -10.55
C GLY A 380 -7.54 19.17 -9.56
N ARG A 381 -6.70 20.19 -9.81
CA ARG A 381 -5.72 20.67 -8.82
C ARG A 381 -6.39 21.25 -7.58
N LEU A 382 -7.44 22.03 -7.75
CA LEU A 382 -8.21 22.57 -6.62
C LEU A 382 -8.88 21.45 -5.81
N ASP A 383 -9.42 20.41 -6.46
CA ASP A 383 -9.93 19.22 -5.79
C ASP A 383 -8.83 18.52 -4.97
N LEU A 384 -7.63 18.40 -5.54
CA LEU A 384 -6.47 17.83 -4.86
C LEU A 384 -6.00 18.68 -3.67
N GLU A 385 -5.91 19.99 -3.85
CA GLU A 385 -5.54 20.93 -2.79
C GLU A 385 -6.54 20.87 -1.63
N ARG A 386 -7.84 20.86 -1.93
CA ARG A 386 -8.89 20.69 -0.93
C ARG A 386 -8.73 19.40 -0.14
N LEU A 387 -8.43 18.29 -0.83
CA LEU A 387 -8.20 17.00 -0.20
C LEU A 387 -6.98 17.00 0.73
N LEU A 388 -5.90 17.69 0.34
CA LEU A 388 -4.63 17.70 1.07
C LEU A 388 -4.53 18.82 2.11
N SER A 389 -5.31 19.91 1.99
CA SER A 389 -5.21 21.14 2.82
C SER A 389 -5.80 21.01 4.22
N SER A 390 -6.52 19.93 4.53
CA SER A 390 -7.02 19.67 5.88
C SER A 390 -5.90 19.51 6.94
N ASP A 391 -4.64 19.49 6.50
CA ASP A 391 -3.44 19.37 7.34
C ASP A 391 -2.85 20.71 7.82
N ALA A 392 -3.13 21.80 7.12
CA ALA A 392 -2.49 23.10 7.43
C ALA A 392 -3.00 23.77 8.72
N GLY A 393 -4.11 23.30 9.27
CA GLY A 393 -4.75 23.88 10.47
C GLY A 393 -4.30 23.29 11.80
N LYS A 394 -3.44 22.25 11.81
CA LYS A 394 -3.04 21.54 13.04
C LYS A 394 -1.54 21.63 13.38
N LEU A 395 -0.80 22.48 12.69
CA LEU A 395 0.63 22.73 12.93
C LEU A 395 0.88 24.08 13.62
N PHE A 396 -0.09 24.60 14.36
CA PHE A 396 0.11 25.73 15.29
C PHE A 396 -0.45 25.40 16.66
#